data_eaa780e5ea8a604359e9b464823b7465
#
_entry.id   eaa780e5ea8a604359e9b464823b7465
#
_cell.length_a   1.000
_cell.length_b   1.000
_cell.length_c   1.000
_cell.angle_alpha   90.00
_cell.angle_beta   90.00
_cell.angle_gamma   90.00
#
_symmetry.space_group_name_H-M   'P 1'
#
loop_
_entity.id
_entity.type
_entity.pdbx_description
1 polymer ?
#
loop_
_entity_poly.entity_id
_entity_poly.type
_entity_poly.pdbx_seq_one_letter_code
_entity_poly.pdbx_strand_id
1 'polypeptide(L)'
;MMRFILFFCAFLASAASFSVTAQPNTVDRGYAGRPETRAFIREMVERHGFPEGDLYALFALTTRQPEILKAIRPPSSPRVRSWRNYRPIFVNGRHIADGVRFAAQHAEALARAEAEYGVPREIIVAIIGVETYYGRNMGKWRVIDALASLAFDYPPRAEFFRSELEAFLLFSREAGLDPLDVRGSYAGAIGIPQFMPSSYRRWAVDFDGDGVALLRSSPTDAIGSVGNFLKSHGWVRGEPIVFPADIGSMDPAPLIAEGIKPARSLAQLAAAGITINAHPVPKPETLGALIDLITPDRPTEYRVGLNNFYVITRYNRSSFYAAAVNDLAESLRVARGR
;
A
#
# COMPACT_ATOMS: atom_id res chain seq x y z
N MET A 1 10.47 2.34 2.20
CA MET A 1 10.50 1.28 3.24
C MET A 1 9.24 1.42 4.08
N MET A 2 8.24 0.63 3.85
CA MET A 2 6.98 0.71 4.59
C MET A 2 6.86 -0.51 5.50
N ARG A 3 6.73 -0.23 6.79
CA ARG A 3 6.55 -1.24 7.83
C ARG A 3 5.06 -1.48 8.02
N PHE A 4 4.57 -2.63 7.61
CA PHE A 4 3.41 -3.25 8.23
C PHE A 4 3.92 -4.26 9.26
N ILE A 5 3.84 -3.92 10.54
CA ILE A 5 4.08 -4.85 11.64
C ILE A 5 2.93 -4.68 12.61
N LEU A 6 2.10 -5.70 12.70
CA LEU A 6 1.17 -5.89 13.80
C LEU A 6 1.96 -6.21 15.07
N PHE A 7 1.92 -5.32 16.06
CA PHE A 7 2.41 -5.60 17.40
C PHE A 7 1.24 -5.92 18.32
N PHE A 8 1.24 -7.14 18.82
CA PHE A 8 0.62 -7.49 20.09
C PHE A 8 1.66 -7.22 21.19
N CYS A 9 1.41 -6.27 22.08
CA CYS A 9 2.19 -6.09 23.31
C CYS A 9 1.32 -6.34 24.52
N ALA A 10 1.74 -7.32 25.32
CA ALA A 10 1.25 -7.54 26.66
C ALA A 10 1.72 -6.41 27.58
N PHE A 11 0.80 -5.86 28.37
CA PHE A 11 1.06 -4.85 29.40
C PHE A 11 1.50 -5.51 30.69
N LEU A 12 2.66 -5.11 31.20
CA LEU A 12 3.01 -5.22 32.63
C LEU A 12 2.89 -3.81 33.23
N ALA A 13 2.03 -3.69 34.19
CA ALA A 13 1.78 -2.45 34.91
C ALA A 13 2.82 -2.28 36.03
N SER A 14 3.53 -1.15 36.03
CA SER A 14 4.26 -0.63 37.20
C SER A 14 3.67 0.73 37.56
N ALA A 15 3.10 0.83 38.75
CA ALA A 15 2.57 2.07 39.30
C ALA A 15 3.72 2.92 39.88
N ALA A 16 3.98 4.08 39.28
CA ALA A 16 4.76 5.14 39.89
C ALA A 16 3.86 6.40 39.99
N SER A 17 3.65 6.84 41.25
CA SER A 17 2.90 8.05 41.58
C SER A 17 3.72 9.28 41.20
N PHE A 18 3.24 10.07 40.25
CA PHE A 18 3.78 11.40 39.96
C PHE A 18 2.76 12.47 40.31
N SER A 19 3.21 13.42 41.14
CA SER A 19 2.47 14.65 41.48
C SER A 19 2.28 15.51 40.25
N VAL A 20 1.04 15.71 39.84
CA VAL A 20 0.67 16.59 38.73
C VAL A 20 0.57 18.02 39.22
N THR A 21 1.54 18.88 38.87
CA THR A 21 1.37 20.31 38.87
C THR A 21 0.46 20.70 37.70
N ALA A 22 -0.75 21.17 38.02
CA ALA A 22 -1.70 21.65 37.02
C ALA A 22 -1.10 22.86 36.25
N GLN A 23 -0.75 22.66 35.00
CA GLN A 23 -0.54 23.74 34.05
C GLN A 23 -1.89 24.29 33.59
N PRO A 24 -2.01 25.63 33.32
CA PRO A 24 -3.27 26.19 32.93
C PRO A 24 -3.80 25.54 31.65
N ASN A 25 -5.08 25.17 31.67
CA ASN A 25 -5.83 24.64 30.51
C ASN A 25 -5.75 25.61 29.32
N THR A 26 -4.74 25.47 28.50
CA THR A 26 -4.84 25.90 27.10
C THR A 26 -5.80 24.93 26.45
N VAL A 27 -7.03 25.38 26.18
CA VAL A 27 -7.97 24.65 25.32
C VAL A 27 -7.18 24.29 24.08
N ASP A 28 -6.88 23.01 23.92
CA ASP A 28 -6.18 22.51 22.73
C ASP A 28 -7.12 22.78 21.54
N ARG A 29 -6.84 23.86 20.82
CA ARG A 29 -7.64 24.27 19.65
C ARG A 29 -7.35 23.38 18.44
N GLY A 30 -6.88 22.18 18.66
CA GLY A 30 -6.50 21.26 17.61
C GLY A 30 -5.48 21.90 16.65
N TYR A 31 -5.67 21.68 15.36
CA TYR A 31 -4.80 22.28 14.33
C TYR A 31 -5.19 23.68 13.90
N ALA A 32 -6.44 24.17 14.14
CA ALA A 32 -6.96 25.43 13.62
C ALA A 32 -6.15 26.67 14.02
N GLY A 33 -5.49 26.63 15.18
CA GLY A 33 -4.69 27.77 15.70
C GLY A 33 -3.32 27.95 15.07
N ARG A 34 -2.83 27.00 14.27
CA ARG A 34 -1.46 26.93 13.77
C ARG A 34 -1.29 27.73 12.47
N PRO A 35 -0.16 28.47 12.30
CA PRO A 35 0.10 29.23 11.08
C PRO A 35 0.08 28.38 9.81
N GLU A 36 0.66 27.15 9.86
CA GLU A 36 0.73 26.22 8.74
C GLU A 36 -0.66 25.76 8.30
N THR A 37 -1.53 25.49 9.27
CA THR A 37 -2.92 25.08 9.00
C THR A 37 -3.73 26.24 8.42
N ARG A 38 -3.53 27.46 8.92
CA ARG A 38 -4.20 28.65 8.35
C ARG A 38 -3.77 28.92 6.91
N ALA A 39 -2.48 28.71 6.59
CA ALA A 39 -2.00 28.79 5.21
C ALA A 39 -2.64 27.72 4.33
N PHE A 40 -2.77 26.50 4.83
CA PHE A 40 -3.45 25.42 4.13
C PHE A 40 -4.94 25.71 3.91
N ILE A 41 -5.64 26.22 4.93
CA ILE A 41 -7.06 26.60 4.82
C ILE A 41 -7.25 27.67 3.72
N ARG A 42 -6.44 28.73 3.71
CA ARG A 42 -6.51 29.76 2.65
C ARG A 42 -6.36 29.15 1.26
N GLU A 43 -5.39 28.27 1.08
CA GLU A 43 -5.17 27.58 -0.19
C GLU A 43 -6.39 26.72 -0.61
N MET A 44 -7.01 25.99 0.32
CA MET A 44 -8.22 25.22 0.07
C MET A 44 -9.41 26.12 -0.33
N VAL A 45 -9.54 27.27 0.30
CA VAL A 45 -10.56 28.28 -0.06
C VAL A 45 -10.29 28.83 -1.47
N GLU A 46 -9.08 29.31 -1.73
CA GLU A 46 -8.70 29.98 -2.98
C GLU A 46 -8.74 29.01 -4.18
N ARG A 47 -8.20 27.80 -4.02
CA ARG A 47 -8.09 26.84 -5.14
C ARG A 47 -9.33 25.96 -5.34
N HIS A 48 -10.08 25.70 -4.29
CA HIS A 48 -11.12 24.69 -4.33
C HIS A 48 -12.48 25.18 -3.83
N GLY A 49 -12.59 26.45 -3.39
CA GLY A 49 -13.85 27.05 -2.96
C GLY A 49 -14.48 26.39 -1.73
N PHE A 50 -13.66 25.87 -0.82
CA PHE A 50 -14.16 25.39 0.47
C PHE A 50 -14.63 26.57 1.33
N PRO A 51 -15.76 26.44 2.09
CA PRO A 51 -16.13 27.44 3.06
C PRO A 51 -15.06 27.53 4.15
N GLU A 52 -14.52 28.74 4.37
CA GLU A 52 -13.42 28.95 5.31
C GLU A 52 -13.79 28.54 6.74
N GLY A 53 -15.01 28.91 7.18
CA GLY A 53 -15.52 28.58 8.51
C GLY A 53 -15.62 27.09 8.77
N ASP A 54 -16.01 26.29 7.76
CA ASP A 54 -16.13 24.85 7.87
C ASP A 54 -14.76 24.20 8.06
N LEU A 55 -13.75 24.67 7.32
CA LEU A 55 -12.38 24.19 7.49
C LEU A 55 -11.80 24.55 8.85
N TYR A 56 -12.05 25.76 9.37
CA TYR A 56 -11.63 26.13 10.72
C TYR A 56 -12.30 25.23 11.76
N ALA A 57 -13.60 24.95 11.64
CA ALA A 57 -14.33 24.07 12.53
C ALA A 57 -13.77 22.63 12.46
N LEU A 58 -13.52 22.10 11.26
CA LEU A 58 -12.93 20.77 11.05
C LEU A 58 -11.55 20.68 11.70
N PHE A 59 -10.66 21.64 11.46
CA PHE A 59 -9.30 21.60 12.03
C PHE A 59 -9.26 21.91 13.53
N ALA A 60 -10.29 22.54 14.09
CA ALA A 60 -10.44 22.67 15.56
C ALA A 60 -10.75 21.31 16.22
N LEU A 61 -11.41 20.39 15.49
CA LEU A 61 -11.73 19.03 15.95
C LEU A 61 -10.67 18.00 15.54
N THR A 62 -9.69 18.40 14.73
CA THR A 62 -8.59 17.54 14.27
C THR A 62 -7.49 17.49 15.32
N THR A 63 -7.09 16.30 15.72
CA THR A 63 -6.15 16.09 16.82
C THR A 63 -4.80 15.55 16.34
N ARG A 64 -3.74 16.06 16.96
CA ARG A 64 -2.38 15.57 16.75
C ARG A 64 -2.24 14.16 17.30
N GLN A 65 -1.59 13.29 16.53
CA GLN A 65 -1.42 11.86 16.85
C GLN A 65 0.06 11.52 17.08
N PRO A 66 0.59 11.60 18.32
CA PRO A 66 2.00 11.30 18.61
C PRO A 66 2.40 9.87 18.24
N GLU A 67 1.48 8.91 18.37
CA GLU A 67 1.73 7.51 18.00
C GLU A 67 1.99 7.35 16.49
N ILE A 68 1.28 8.09 15.67
CA ILE A 68 1.49 8.13 14.21
C ILE A 68 2.88 8.69 13.89
N LEU A 69 3.24 9.81 14.54
CA LEU A 69 4.55 10.43 14.36
C LEU A 69 5.70 9.52 14.82
N LYS A 70 5.45 8.67 15.81
CA LYS A 70 6.41 7.63 16.22
C LYS A 70 6.48 6.48 15.21
N ALA A 71 5.32 6.02 14.72
CA ALA A 71 5.22 4.88 13.83
C ALA A 71 5.81 5.15 12.43
N ILE A 72 5.71 6.40 11.93
CA ILE A 72 6.20 6.77 10.58
C ILE A 72 7.72 6.90 10.51
N ARG A 73 8.39 7.14 11.65
CA ARG A 73 9.84 7.31 11.68
C ARG A 73 10.56 6.04 11.24
N PRO A 74 11.66 6.16 10.48
CA PRO A 74 12.55 5.04 10.25
C PRO A 74 13.01 4.44 11.59
N PRO A 75 13.30 3.13 11.64
CA PRO A 75 13.88 2.55 12.84
C PRO A 75 15.23 3.20 13.17
N SER A 76 15.55 3.33 14.45
CA SER A 76 16.81 3.91 14.94
C SER A 76 18.04 3.10 14.52
N SER A 77 17.86 1.83 14.18
CA SER A 77 18.89 0.99 13.59
C SER A 77 18.39 0.36 12.29
N PRO A 78 19.23 0.19 11.26
CA PRO A 78 18.84 -0.52 10.05
C PRO A 78 18.36 -1.93 10.44
N ARG A 79 17.07 -2.21 10.22
CA ARG A 79 16.62 -3.60 10.31
C ARG A 79 17.13 -4.33 9.09
N VAL A 80 17.86 -5.38 9.34
CA VAL A 80 18.26 -6.27 8.25
C VAL A 80 16.99 -6.85 7.63
N ARG A 81 16.83 -6.60 6.34
CA ARG A 81 15.70 -7.14 5.58
C ARG A 81 15.87 -8.66 5.47
N SER A 82 14.82 -9.41 5.74
CA SER A 82 14.86 -10.87 5.65
C SER A 82 13.61 -11.37 4.90
N TRP A 83 13.82 -11.93 3.71
CA TRP A 83 12.76 -12.55 2.94
C TRP A 83 12.13 -13.73 3.67
N ARG A 84 12.95 -14.55 4.32
CA ARG A 84 12.49 -15.66 5.17
C ARG A 84 11.49 -15.24 6.23
N ASN A 85 11.68 -14.03 6.81
CA ASN A 85 10.78 -13.52 7.84
C ASN A 85 9.60 -12.73 7.26
N TYR A 86 9.76 -12.14 6.08
CA TYR A 86 8.74 -11.32 5.45
C TYR A 86 7.68 -12.16 4.72
N ARG A 87 8.11 -13.13 3.91
CA ARG A 87 7.21 -13.96 3.08
C ARG A 87 6.11 -14.67 3.89
N PRO A 88 6.40 -15.34 5.03
CA PRO A 88 5.39 -16.05 5.80
C PRO A 88 4.32 -15.16 6.46
N ILE A 89 4.54 -13.85 6.55
CA ILE A 89 3.53 -12.92 7.06
C ILE A 89 2.28 -12.98 6.18
N PHE A 90 2.45 -13.14 4.87
CA PHE A 90 1.38 -13.11 3.89
C PHE A 90 1.14 -14.48 3.22
N VAL A 91 2.20 -15.25 2.99
CA VAL A 91 2.11 -16.54 2.31
C VAL A 91 2.10 -17.66 3.35
N ASN A 92 0.91 -17.96 3.87
CA ASN A 92 0.69 -19.01 4.87
C ASN A 92 -0.70 -19.63 4.71
N GLY A 93 -0.92 -20.78 5.33
CA GLY A 93 -2.16 -21.55 5.17
C GLY A 93 -3.44 -20.77 5.50
N ARG A 94 -3.38 -19.87 6.49
CA ARG A 94 -4.53 -19.05 6.89
C ARG A 94 -4.87 -18.00 5.82
N HIS A 95 -3.87 -17.24 5.32
CA HIS A 95 -4.08 -16.29 4.23
C HIS A 95 -4.61 -16.97 2.98
N ILE A 96 -4.07 -18.13 2.61
CA ILE A 96 -4.50 -18.90 1.43
C ILE A 96 -5.95 -19.34 1.60
N ALA A 97 -6.32 -19.96 2.72
CA ALA A 97 -7.68 -20.43 2.95
C ALA A 97 -8.70 -19.27 2.97
N ASP A 98 -8.36 -18.14 3.61
CA ASP A 98 -9.22 -16.96 3.65
C ASP A 98 -9.32 -16.30 2.26
N GLY A 99 -8.25 -16.31 1.47
CA GLY A 99 -8.27 -15.80 0.11
C GLY A 99 -9.09 -16.64 -0.86
N VAL A 100 -9.05 -17.97 -0.72
CA VAL A 100 -9.94 -18.85 -1.48
C VAL A 100 -11.41 -18.60 -1.15
N ARG A 101 -11.75 -18.40 0.14
CA ARG A 101 -13.12 -18.03 0.54
C ARG A 101 -13.53 -16.67 -0.02
N PHE A 102 -12.68 -15.66 0.09
CA PHE A 102 -12.92 -14.34 -0.49
C PHE A 102 -13.14 -14.42 -2.00
N ALA A 103 -12.30 -15.17 -2.71
CA ALA A 103 -12.44 -15.37 -4.15
C ALA A 103 -13.74 -16.06 -4.54
N ALA A 104 -14.20 -17.03 -3.75
CA ALA A 104 -15.48 -17.72 -3.98
C ALA A 104 -16.68 -16.81 -3.71
N GLN A 105 -16.63 -16.01 -2.64
CA GLN A 105 -17.69 -15.04 -2.28
C GLN A 105 -17.86 -13.92 -3.30
N HIS A 106 -16.78 -13.54 -4.01
CA HIS A 106 -16.76 -12.43 -4.96
C HIS A 106 -16.39 -12.87 -6.38
N ALA A 107 -16.75 -14.11 -6.73
CA ALA A 107 -16.34 -14.76 -7.99
C ALA A 107 -16.75 -13.97 -9.24
N GLU A 108 -17.96 -13.41 -9.25
CA GLU A 108 -18.49 -12.63 -10.37
C GLU A 108 -17.74 -11.31 -10.56
N ALA A 109 -17.56 -10.54 -9.49
CA ALA A 109 -16.81 -9.28 -9.53
C ALA A 109 -15.35 -9.50 -9.97
N LEU A 110 -14.70 -10.58 -9.48
CA LEU A 110 -13.35 -10.94 -9.86
C LEU A 110 -13.26 -11.37 -11.33
N ALA A 111 -14.24 -12.15 -11.83
CA ALA A 111 -14.27 -12.55 -13.23
C ALA A 111 -14.44 -11.34 -14.15
N ARG A 112 -15.32 -10.39 -13.78
CA ARG A 112 -15.53 -9.16 -14.53
C ARG A 112 -14.27 -8.28 -14.51
N ALA A 113 -13.63 -8.10 -13.35
CA ALA A 113 -12.40 -7.32 -13.23
C ALA A 113 -11.25 -7.92 -14.06
N GLU A 114 -11.10 -9.24 -14.06
CA GLU A 114 -10.12 -9.94 -14.90
C GLU A 114 -10.42 -9.75 -16.39
N ALA A 115 -11.70 -9.83 -16.79
CA ALA A 115 -12.13 -9.61 -18.17
C ALA A 115 -11.90 -8.16 -18.61
N GLU A 116 -12.19 -7.19 -17.76
CA GLU A 116 -12.10 -5.75 -18.10
C GLU A 116 -10.66 -5.24 -18.05
N TYR A 117 -9.94 -5.51 -16.96
CA TYR A 117 -8.60 -4.93 -16.75
C TYR A 117 -7.45 -5.84 -17.19
N GLY A 118 -7.71 -7.12 -17.47
CA GLY A 118 -6.67 -8.09 -17.85
C GLY A 118 -5.76 -8.51 -16.71
N VAL A 119 -6.12 -8.19 -15.46
CA VAL A 119 -5.37 -8.58 -14.26
C VAL A 119 -5.92 -9.90 -13.75
N PRO A 120 -5.11 -10.95 -13.57
CA PRO A 120 -5.59 -12.21 -13.02
C PRO A 120 -6.26 -12.00 -11.66
N ARG A 121 -7.39 -12.65 -11.44
CA ARG A 121 -8.16 -12.54 -10.19
C ARG A 121 -7.33 -12.86 -8.96
N GLU A 122 -6.40 -13.79 -9.07
CA GLU A 122 -5.52 -14.18 -7.96
C GLU A 122 -4.60 -13.03 -7.53
N ILE A 123 -4.16 -12.17 -8.46
CA ILE A 123 -3.36 -10.98 -8.16
C ILE A 123 -4.21 -9.95 -7.40
N ILE A 124 -5.45 -9.72 -7.84
CA ILE A 124 -6.38 -8.79 -7.16
C ILE A 124 -6.64 -9.28 -5.73
N VAL A 125 -6.95 -10.57 -5.56
CA VAL A 125 -7.18 -11.19 -4.24
C VAL A 125 -5.93 -11.12 -3.37
N ALA A 126 -4.75 -11.39 -3.95
CA ALA A 126 -3.49 -11.34 -3.21
C ALA A 126 -3.16 -9.93 -2.70
N ILE A 127 -3.37 -8.89 -3.51
CA ILE A 127 -3.20 -7.49 -3.08
C ILE A 127 -4.14 -7.18 -1.92
N ILE A 128 -5.43 -7.47 -2.05
CA ILE A 128 -6.42 -7.26 -0.98
C ILE A 128 -6.05 -8.05 0.29
N GLY A 129 -5.51 -9.27 0.12
CA GLY A 129 -5.03 -10.09 1.22
C GLY A 129 -3.83 -9.48 1.95
N VAL A 130 -2.85 -8.98 1.20
CA VAL A 130 -1.64 -8.35 1.74
C VAL A 130 -1.96 -7.02 2.41
N GLU A 131 -2.85 -6.21 1.83
CA GLU A 131 -3.19 -4.87 2.34
C GLU A 131 -4.01 -4.92 3.63
N THR A 132 -5.09 -5.68 3.64
CA THR A 132 -6.07 -5.60 4.74
C THR A 132 -6.51 -6.96 5.29
N TYR A 133 -5.84 -8.04 4.88
CA TYR A 133 -6.32 -9.37 5.25
C TYR A 133 -7.81 -9.55 4.86
N TYR A 134 -8.07 -9.27 3.57
CA TYR A 134 -9.41 -9.37 2.97
C TYR A 134 -10.45 -8.47 3.65
N GLY A 135 -10.07 -7.22 3.93
CA GLY A 135 -10.94 -6.19 4.53
C GLY A 135 -11.03 -6.22 6.06
N ARG A 136 -10.33 -7.14 6.76
CA ARG A 136 -10.41 -7.24 8.22
C ARG A 136 -9.60 -6.18 8.97
N ASN A 137 -8.55 -5.63 8.34
CA ASN A 137 -7.58 -4.71 8.96
C ASN A 137 -7.42 -3.42 8.16
N MET A 138 -8.47 -2.62 8.04
CA MET A 138 -8.49 -1.40 7.25
C MET A 138 -7.95 -0.15 7.98
N GLY A 139 -7.43 -0.32 9.19
CA GLY A 139 -6.98 0.79 10.03
C GLY A 139 -8.08 1.38 10.91
N LYS A 140 -7.65 2.06 12.00
CA LYS A 140 -8.53 2.59 13.05
C LYS A 140 -8.46 4.11 13.23
N TRP A 141 -7.49 4.76 12.57
CA TRP A 141 -7.24 6.19 12.75
C TRP A 141 -8.22 7.03 11.95
N ARG A 142 -8.66 8.15 12.48
CA ARG A 142 -9.31 9.15 11.65
C ARG A 142 -8.30 9.62 10.60
N VAL A 143 -8.69 9.56 9.33
CA VAL A 143 -7.78 9.90 8.23
C VAL A 143 -7.34 11.35 8.31
N ILE A 144 -8.25 12.26 8.69
CA ILE A 144 -7.95 13.67 8.89
C ILE A 144 -6.86 13.89 9.94
N ASP A 145 -6.94 13.21 11.10
CA ASP A 145 -5.94 13.31 12.16
C ASP A 145 -4.58 12.77 11.70
N ALA A 146 -4.60 11.63 11.01
CA ALA A 146 -3.38 11.01 10.50
C ALA A 146 -2.66 11.91 9.49
N LEU A 147 -3.40 12.39 8.50
CA LEU A 147 -2.83 13.23 7.45
C LEU A 147 -2.40 14.60 7.98
N ALA A 148 -3.19 15.23 8.85
CA ALA A 148 -2.80 16.51 9.48
C ALA A 148 -1.53 16.33 10.34
N SER A 149 -1.43 15.28 11.16
CA SER A 149 -0.22 14.99 11.94
C SER A 149 1.01 14.82 11.06
N LEU A 150 0.86 14.13 9.93
CA LEU A 150 1.97 13.89 9.01
C LEU A 150 2.29 15.12 8.13
N ALA A 151 1.30 15.91 7.75
CA ALA A 151 1.48 17.10 6.95
C ALA A 151 2.14 18.24 7.72
N PHE A 152 1.77 18.41 9.00
CA PHE A 152 2.20 19.58 9.77
C PHE A 152 3.29 19.27 10.82
N ASP A 153 3.46 18.01 11.23
CA ASP A 153 4.40 17.62 12.28
C ASP A 153 5.48 16.59 11.83
N TYR A 154 5.54 16.23 10.53
CA TYR A 154 6.53 15.29 9.99
C TYR A 154 7.30 15.89 8.79
N PRO A 155 8.28 16.78 9.01
CA PRO A 155 8.98 17.50 7.93
C PRO A 155 9.53 16.65 6.79
N PRO A 156 10.09 15.42 7.01
CA PRO A 156 10.70 14.66 5.92
C PRO A 156 9.76 14.31 4.76
N ARG A 157 8.43 14.33 4.97
CA ARG A 157 7.41 14.04 3.95
C ARG A 157 6.20 14.96 4.06
N ALA A 158 6.36 16.14 4.64
CA ALA A 158 5.28 17.09 4.88
C ALA A 158 4.53 17.46 3.59
N GLU A 159 5.22 17.78 2.51
CA GLU A 159 4.62 18.12 1.22
C GLU A 159 3.75 16.98 0.66
N PHE A 160 4.25 15.75 0.71
CA PHE A 160 3.48 14.59 0.27
C PHE A 160 2.19 14.41 1.09
N PHE A 161 2.28 14.46 2.43
CA PHE A 161 1.09 14.29 3.26
C PHE A 161 0.15 15.49 3.18
N ARG A 162 0.67 16.68 2.91
CA ARG A 162 -0.14 17.87 2.67
C ARG A 162 -0.97 17.73 1.38
N SER A 163 -0.38 17.21 0.31
CA SER A 163 -1.12 16.91 -0.92
C SER A 163 -2.15 15.79 -0.74
N GLU A 164 -1.86 14.80 0.10
CA GLU A 164 -2.85 13.77 0.44
C GLU A 164 -3.98 14.30 1.34
N LEU A 165 -3.70 15.26 2.23
CA LEU A 165 -4.71 15.95 3.02
C LEU A 165 -5.64 16.79 2.14
N GLU A 166 -5.09 17.52 1.16
CA GLU A 166 -5.86 18.21 0.11
C GLU A 166 -6.76 17.23 -0.65
N ALA A 167 -6.17 16.14 -1.15
CA ALA A 167 -6.92 15.11 -1.86
C ALA A 167 -8.01 14.47 -1.00
N PHE A 168 -7.77 14.31 0.30
CA PHE A 168 -8.73 13.76 1.25
C PHE A 168 -9.94 14.68 1.46
N LEU A 169 -9.73 15.97 1.61
CA LEU A 169 -10.83 16.94 1.74
C LEU A 169 -11.69 16.97 0.48
N LEU A 170 -11.04 16.97 -0.69
CA LEU A 170 -11.73 16.91 -1.98
C LEU A 170 -12.54 15.60 -2.13
N PHE A 171 -11.92 14.47 -1.83
CA PHE A 171 -12.59 13.17 -1.83
C PHE A 171 -13.81 13.15 -0.91
N SER A 172 -13.65 13.63 0.34
CA SER A 172 -14.75 13.63 1.30
C SER A 172 -15.94 14.47 0.81
N ARG A 173 -15.66 15.63 0.21
CA ARG A 173 -16.70 16.49 -0.40
C ARG A 173 -17.37 15.82 -1.60
N GLU A 174 -16.58 15.24 -2.50
CA GLU A 174 -17.09 14.56 -3.71
C GLU A 174 -17.95 13.35 -3.37
N ALA A 175 -17.61 12.62 -2.31
CA ALA A 175 -18.33 11.45 -1.84
C ALA A 175 -19.44 11.76 -0.80
N GLY A 176 -19.62 13.02 -0.40
CA GLY A 176 -20.61 13.41 0.61
C GLY A 176 -20.31 12.85 2.01
N LEU A 177 -19.02 12.61 2.34
CA LEU A 177 -18.60 12.00 3.60
C LEU A 177 -18.20 13.08 4.60
N ASP A 178 -18.51 12.86 5.90
CA ASP A 178 -17.92 13.65 6.98
C ASP A 178 -16.43 13.25 7.13
N PRO A 179 -15.48 14.19 6.96
CA PRO A 179 -14.06 13.91 7.14
C PRO A 179 -13.69 13.37 8.53
N LEU A 180 -14.48 13.64 9.55
CA LEU A 180 -14.26 13.16 10.93
C LEU A 180 -14.60 11.67 11.10
N ASP A 181 -15.43 11.11 10.22
CA ASP A 181 -15.88 9.70 10.32
C ASP A 181 -15.02 8.74 9.50
N VAL A 182 -14.26 9.25 8.53
CA VAL A 182 -13.44 8.38 7.68
C VAL A 182 -12.26 7.80 8.46
N ARG A 183 -12.20 6.45 8.51
CA ARG A 183 -11.15 5.70 9.19
C ARG A 183 -10.21 5.05 8.17
N GLY A 184 -8.92 4.96 8.55
CA GLY A 184 -7.90 4.37 7.70
C GLY A 184 -6.64 3.97 8.46
N SER A 185 -5.55 3.76 7.73
CA SER A 185 -4.24 3.45 8.31
C SER A 185 -3.62 4.67 9.00
N TYR A 186 -2.56 4.44 9.76
CA TYR A 186 -1.77 5.51 10.36
C TYR A 186 -1.14 6.47 9.34
N ALA A 187 -1.02 6.07 8.08
CA ALA A 187 -0.51 6.90 6.99
C ALA A 187 -1.63 7.53 6.14
N GLY A 188 -2.90 7.35 6.52
CA GLY A 188 -4.04 7.93 5.80
C GLY A 188 -4.57 7.10 4.63
N ALA A 189 -4.15 5.85 4.46
CA ALA A 189 -4.69 4.95 3.44
C ALA A 189 -6.09 4.43 3.84
N ILE A 190 -6.99 4.29 2.86
CA ILE A 190 -8.43 4.09 3.06
C ILE A 190 -8.92 2.78 2.44
N GLY A 191 -9.79 2.08 3.17
CA GLY A 191 -10.59 0.98 2.68
C GLY A 191 -9.87 -0.34 2.50
N ILE A 192 -10.57 -1.29 1.88
CA ILE A 192 -10.10 -2.66 1.63
C ILE A 192 -8.78 -2.66 0.82
N PRO A 193 -8.62 -1.83 -0.25
CA PRO A 193 -7.40 -1.81 -1.05
C PRO A 193 -6.33 -0.86 -0.50
N GLN A 194 -6.54 -0.17 0.63
CA GLN A 194 -5.60 0.78 1.24
C GLN A 194 -5.12 1.88 0.27
N PHE A 195 -6.03 2.48 -0.47
CA PHE A 195 -5.71 3.60 -1.34
C PHE A 195 -5.41 4.86 -0.52
N MET A 196 -4.35 5.57 -0.90
CA MET A 196 -4.15 6.95 -0.48
C MET A 196 -5.26 7.83 -1.09
N PRO A 197 -5.65 8.96 -0.46
CA PRO A 197 -6.74 9.80 -0.96
C PRO A 197 -6.58 10.24 -2.42
N SER A 198 -5.37 10.58 -2.84
CA SER A 198 -5.09 10.91 -4.24
C SER A 198 -5.31 9.72 -5.19
N SER A 199 -4.97 8.52 -4.74
CA SER A 199 -5.21 7.28 -5.48
C SER A 199 -6.68 6.95 -5.53
N TYR A 200 -7.40 7.17 -4.43
CA TYR A 200 -8.85 6.99 -4.35
C TYR A 200 -9.56 7.84 -5.41
N ARG A 201 -9.30 9.15 -5.43
CA ARG A 201 -9.90 10.07 -6.40
C ARG A 201 -9.56 9.75 -7.85
N ARG A 202 -8.39 9.15 -8.12
CA ARG A 202 -7.92 8.90 -9.49
C ARG A 202 -8.32 7.53 -10.03
N TRP A 203 -8.36 6.51 -9.19
CA TRP A 203 -8.45 5.11 -9.63
C TRP A 203 -9.55 4.30 -8.96
N ALA A 204 -10.24 4.83 -7.93
CA ALA A 204 -11.42 4.17 -7.43
C ALA A 204 -12.51 4.15 -8.51
N VAL A 205 -13.23 3.04 -8.59
CA VAL A 205 -14.34 2.84 -9.51
C VAL A 205 -15.55 2.33 -8.74
N ASP A 206 -16.71 2.86 -9.06
CA ASP A 206 -18.00 2.30 -8.71
C ASP A 206 -18.20 1.05 -9.57
N PHE A 207 -17.82 -0.10 -8.99
CA PHE A 207 -17.81 -1.35 -9.74
C PHE A 207 -19.03 -2.21 -9.48
N ASP A 208 -19.94 -1.87 -8.55
CA ASP A 208 -21.25 -2.49 -8.40
C ASP A 208 -22.36 -1.65 -9.05
N GLY A 209 -22.09 -0.39 -9.42
CA GLY A 209 -22.98 0.47 -10.17
C GLY A 209 -24.04 1.15 -9.31
N ASP A 210 -23.78 1.31 -8.01
CA ASP A 210 -24.69 1.97 -7.07
C ASP A 210 -24.59 3.51 -7.08
N GLY A 211 -23.65 4.07 -7.86
CA GLY A 211 -23.42 5.49 -8.05
C GLY A 211 -22.27 6.06 -7.20
N VAL A 212 -21.64 5.27 -6.33
CA VAL A 212 -20.58 5.72 -5.44
C VAL A 212 -19.49 4.66 -5.27
N ALA A 213 -18.24 4.99 -5.50
CA ALA A 213 -17.13 4.07 -5.22
C ALA A 213 -16.85 3.97 -3.70
N LEU A 214 -17.29 2.91 -3.03
CA LEU A 214 -17.17 2.74 -1.58
C LEU A 214 -16.13 1.68 -1.19
N LEU A 215 -14.84 1.99 -1.29
CA LEU A 215 -13.76 1.03 -1.07
C LEU A 215 -13.66 0.47 0.36
N ARG A 216 -14.41 1.01 1.31
CA ARG A 216 -14.45 0.50 2.68
C ARG A 216 -15.54 -0.55 2.90
N SER A 217 -16.69 -0.38 2.27
CA SER A 217 -17.89 -1.21 2.50
C SER A 217 -18.26 -2.09 1.31
N SER A 218 -17.81 -1.75 0.08
CA SER A 218 -18.03 -2.55 -1.12
C SER A 218 -16.76 -3.33 -1.50
N PRO A 219 -16.70 -4.64 -1.26
CA PRO A 219 -15.64 -5.49 -1.82
C PRO A 219 -15.63 -5.49 -3.35
N THR A 220 -16.79 -5.29 -3.99
CA THR A 220 -16.91 -5.22 -5.45
C THR A 220 -16.16 -4.01 -5.99
N ASP A 221 -16.36 -2.83 -5.40
CA ASP A 221 -15.61 -1.62 -5.79
C ASP A 221 -14.12 -1.76 -5.50
N ALA A 222 -13.76 -2.35 -4.38
CA ALA A 222 -12.37 -2.60 -4.04
C ALA A 222 -11.68 -3.50 -5.09
N ILE A 223 -12.36 -4.56 -5.55
CA ILE A 223 -11.87 -5.47 -6.59
C ILE A 223 -11.69 -4.72 -7.91
N GLY A 224 -12.71 -4.00 -8.36
CA GLY A 224 -12.64 -3.18 -9.58
C GLY A 224 -11.53 -2.13 -9.50
N SER A 225 -11.43 -1.44 -8.37
CA SER A 225 -10.42 -0.38 -8.16
C SER A 225 -8.98 -0.91 -8.15
N VAL A 226 -8.72 -2.09 -7.58
CA VAL A 226 -7.40 -2.74 -7.68
C VAL A 226 -7.08 -3.09 -9.12
N GLY A 227 -8.04 -3.65 -9.86
CA GLY A 227 -7.89 -3.96 -11.29
C GLY A 227 -7.57 -2.72 -12.11
N ASN A 228 -8.37 -1.66 -11.95
CA ASN A 228 -8.19 -0.36 -12.61
C ASN A 228 -6.83 0.27 -12.27
N PHE A 229 -6.41 0.24 -11.00
CA PHE A 229 -5.10 0.74 -10.57
C PHE A 229 -3.97 0.05 -11.34
N LEU A 230 -3.93 -1.28 -11.36
CA LEU A 230 -2.86 -2.04 -12.02
C LEU A 230 -2.89 -1.79 -13.54
N LYS A 231 -4.07 -1.79 -14.16
CA LYS A 231 -4.24 -1.48 -15.59
C LYS A 231 -3.73 -0.08 -15.91
N SER A 232 -4.10 0.92 -15.13
CA SER A 232 -3.68 2.31 -15.29
C SER A 232 -2.17 2.52 -15.10
N HIS A 233 -1.50 1.61 -14.40
CA HIS A 233 -0.05 1.61 -14.21
C HIS A 233 0.70 0.74 -15.23
N GLY A 234 0.03 0.25 -16.27
CA GLY A 234 0.66 -0.45 -17.38
C GLY A 234 0.68 -1.98 -17.24
N TRP A 235 -0.30 -2.56 -16.52
CA TRP A 235 -0.48 -4.01 -16.53
C TRP A 235 -0.76 -4.52 -17.95
N VAL A 236 -0.02 -5.53 -18.38
CA VAL A 236 -0.20 -6.17 -19.67
C VAL A 236 -0.82 -7.55 -19.48
N ARG A 237 -2.02 -7.73 -20.09
CA ARG A 237 -2.76 -9.00 -20.02
C ARG A 237 -1.93 -10.15 -20.57
N GLY A 238 -1.87 -11.25 -19.82
CA GLY A 238 -1.24 -12.49 -20.26
C GLY A 238 0.28 -12.49 -20.20
N GLU A 239 0.92 -11.34 -19.91
CA GLU A 239 2.37 -11.33 -19.71
C GLU A 239 2.75 -11.91 -18.35
N PRO A 240 3.84 -12.67 -18.29
CA PRO A 240 4.37 -13.21 -17.04
C PRO A 240 4.83 -12.07 -16.12
N ILE A 241 4.89 -12.37 -14.81
CA ILE A 241 5.21 -11.39 -13.77
C ILE A 241 6.70 -11.48 -13.41
N VAL A 242 7.17 -12.68 -13.10
CA VAL A 242 8.50 -12.91 -12.53
C VAL A 242 8.94 -14.34 -12.77
N PHE A 243 10.23 -14.56 -12.92
CA PHE A 243 10.84 -15.89 -13.01
C PHE A 243 11.89 -16.09 -11.92
N PRO A 244 12.02 -17.31 -11.35
CA PRO A 244 13.19 -17.66 -10.57
C PRO A 244 14.46 -17.52 -11.41
N ALA A 245 15.53 -17.04 -10.80
CA ALA A 245 16.81 -16.82 -11.48
C ALA A 245 17.95 -17.47 -10.73
N ASP A 246 18.88 -18.05 -11.49
CA ASP A 246 20.19 -18.48 -11.02
C ASP A 246 21.24 -17.51 -11.58
N ILE A 247 22.11 -16.99 -10.70
CA ILE A 247 23.17 -16.03 -11.05
C ILE A 247 24.55 -16.69 -11.23
N GLY A 248 24.65 -18.01 -11.00
CA GLY A 248 25.94 -18.70 -11.04
C GLY A 248 26.96 -18.07 -10.09
N SER A 249 28.14 -17.77 -10.63
CA SER A 249 29.24 -17.12 -9.89
C SER A 249 29.38 -15.62 -10.15
N MET A 250 28.42 -14.99 -10.88
CA MET A 250 28.49 -13.56 -11.20
C MET A 250 28.24 -12.69 -9.95
N ASP A 251 28.85 -11.50 -9.90
CA ASP A 251 28.50 -10.48 -8.92
C ASP A 251 27.17 -9.81 -9.28
N PRO A 252 26.08 -9.96 -8.49
CA PRO A 252 24.79 -9.37 -8.79
C PRO A 252 24.71 -7.85 -8.51
N ALA A 253 25.64 -7.29 -7.76
CA ALA A 253 25.56 -5.93 -7.25
C ALA A 253 25.36 -4.87 -8.35
N PRO A 254 26.05 -4.90 -9.51
CA PRO A 254 25.82 -3.92 -10.56
C PRO A 254 24.40 -3.95 -11.11
N LEU A 255 23.81 -5.13 -11.32
CA LEU A 255 22.45 -5.27 -11.85
C LEU A 255 21.39 -4.90 -10.81
N ILE A 256 21.60 -5.23 -9.54
CA ILE A 256 20.70 -4.82 -8.45
C ILE A 256 20.70 -3.30 -8.28
N ALA A 257 21.86 -2.63 -8.47
CA ALA A 257 21.96 -1.17 -8.38
C ALA A 257 21.17 -0.44 -9.47
N GLU A 258 20.86 -1.06 -10.61
CA GLU A 258 19.98 -0.51 -11.66
C GLU A 258 18.52 -0.37 -11.17
N GLY A 259 18.15 -1.06 -10.10
CA GLY A 259 16.84 -1.00 -9.47
C GLY A 259 15.82 -1.97 -10.08
N ILE A 260 14.56 -1.81 -9.66
CA ILE A 260 13.49 -2.78 -9.92
C ILE A 260 12.72 -2.55 -11.24
N LYS A 261 13.02 -1.46 -11.96
CA LYS A 261 12.37 -1.19 -13.25
C LYS A 261 13.03 -2.03 -14.32
N PRO A 262 12.27 -2.83 -15.11
CA PRO A 262 12.84 -3.61 -16.21
C PRO A 262 13.59 -2.71 -17.22
N ALA A 263 14.89 -2.96 -17.39
CA ALA A 263 15.78 -2.15 -18.24
C ALA A 263 16.70 -2.99 -19.13
N ARG A 264 16.93 -4.26 -18.77
CA ARG A 264 17.79 -5.19 -19.53
C ARG A 264 16.93 -6.22 -20.25
N SER A 265 17.26 -6.53 -21.50
CA SER A 265 16.64 -7.67 -22.19
C SER A 265 17.05 -8.99 -21.52
N LEU A 266 16.22 -10.02 -21.64
CA LEU A 266 16.56 -11.35 -21.14
C LEU A 266 17.83 -11.89 -21.80
N ALA A 267 18.07 -11.55 -23.07
CA ALA A 267 19.32 -11.87 -23.75
C ALA A 267 20.53 -11.18 -23.09
N GLN A 268 20.42 -9.92 -22.68
CA GLN A 268 21.48 -9.20 -21.96
C GLN A 268 21.71 -9.76 -20.55
N LEU A 269 20.65 -10.16 -19.86
CA LEU A 269 20.74 -10.81 -18.57
C LEU A 269 21.42 -12.19 -18.69
N ALA A 270 21.07 -12.95 -19.71
CA ALA A 270 21.71 -14.25 -20.01
C ALA A 270 23.20 -14.08 -20.35
N ALA A 271 23.56 -13.07 -21.16
CA ALA A 271 24.95 -12.76 -21.47
C ALA A 271 25.76 -12.32 -20.22
N ALA A 272 25.09 -11.76 -19.20
CA ALA A 272 25.68 -11.44 -17.91
C ALA A 272 25.79 -12.67 -16.97
N GLY A 273 25.33 -13.85 -17.38
CA GLY A 273 25.43 -15.10 -16.60
C GLY A 273 24.15 -15.46 -15.80
N ILE A 274 23.04 -14.75 -16.04
CA ILE A 274 21.77 -15.06 -15.37
C ILE A 274 21.00 -16.12 -16.17
N THR A 275 20.64 -17.21 -15.50
CA THR A 275 19.76 -18.23 -16.08
C THR A 275 18.37 -18.10 -15.45
N ILE A 276 17.32 -18.04 -16.29
CA ILE A 276 15.94 -18.07 -15.86
C ILE A 276 15.34 -19.46 -16.13
N ASN A 277 14.60 -19.98 -15.14
CA ASN A 277 13.85 -21.22 -15.30
C ASN A 277 12.40 -20.88 -15.66
N ALA A 278 12.08 -20.91 -16.96
CA ALA A 278 10.78 -20.49 -17.48
C ALA A 278 10.27 -21.46 -18.56
N HIS A 279 8.99 -21.82 -18.46
CA HIS A 279 8.28 -22.58 -19.48
C HIS A 279 6.88 -21.96 -19.69
N PRO A 280 6.53 -21.46 -20.90
CA PRO A 280 7.40 -21.32 -22.07
C PRO A 280 8.52 -20.28 -21.84
N VAL A 281 9.62 -20.42 -22.60
CA VAL A 281 10.73 -19.47 -22.54
C VAL A 281 10.26 -18.14 -23.14
N PRO A 282 10.40 -17.02 -22.41
CA PRO A 282 10.02 -15.70 -22.93
C PRO A 282 10.94 -15.27 -24.09
N LYS A 283 10.46 -14.31 -24.89
CA LYS A 283 11.26 -13.75 -25.98
C LYS A 283 12.54 -13.12 -25.46
N PRO A 284 13.69 -13.27 -26.13
CA PRO A 284 14.98 -12.75 -25.69
C PRO A 284 15.02 -11.21 -25.50
N GLU A 285 14.20 -10.48 -26.25
CA GLU A 285 14.06 -9.03 -26.19
C GLU A 285 13.18 -8.52 -25.02
N THR A 286 12.45 -9.42 -24.33
CA THR A 286 11.65 -9.05 -23.17
C THR A 286 12.51 -8.38 -22.11
N LEU A 287 12.06 -7.24 -21.59
CA LEU A 287 12.79 -6.52 -20.55
C LEU A 287 12.54 -7.10 -19.17
N GLY A 288 13.60 -7.22 -18.38
CA GLY A 288 13.58 -7.66 -17.00
C GLY A 288 14.51 -6.83 -16.11
N ALA A 289 14.38 -7.02 -14.81
CA ALA A 289 15.28 -6.51 -13.77
C ALA A 289 15.65 -7.64 -12.82
N LEU A 290 16.91 -7.71 -12.41
CA LEU A 290 17.33 -8.65 -11.39
C LEU A 290 16.82 -8.19 -10.01
N ILE A 291 16.15 -9.09 -9.30
CA ILE A 291 15.55 -8.85 -8.00
C ILE A 291 16.24 -9.73 -6.97
N ASP A 292 16.69 -9.12 -5.87
CA ASP A 292 17.24 -9.79 -4.71
C ASP A 292 16.20 -9.92 -3.59
N LEU A 293 16.05 -11.13 -3.08
CA LEU A 293 15.20 -11.44 -1.93
C LEU A 293 16.11 -11.92 -0.79
N ILE A 294 16.76 -10.95 -0.17
CA ILE A 294 17.84 -11.16 0.81
C ILE A 294 17.30 -11.86 2.07
N THR A 295 18.02 -12.86 2.52
CA THR A 295 17.89 -13.46 3.86
C THR A 295 19.27 -13.49 4.51
N PRO A 296 19.50 -12.78 5.63
CA PRO A 296 20.79 -12.85 6.32
C PRO A 296 21.17 -14.29 6.68
N ASP A 297 22.45 -14.56 6.61
CA ASP A 297 23.05 -15.87 6.95
C ASP A 297 22.54 -17.05 6.10
N ARG A 298 21.97 -16.76 4.94
CA ARG A 298 21.53 -17.75 3.94
C ARG A 298 21.77 -17.25 2.53
N PRO A 299 21.82 -18.15 1.53
CA PRO A 299 21.85 -17.75 0.13
C PRO A 299 20.67 -16.83 -0.21
N THR A 300 20.94 -15.75 -0.91
CA THR A 300 19.92 -14.84 -1.44
C THR A 300 19.14 -15.55 -2.54
N GLU A 301 17.82 -15.45 -2.51
CA GLU A 301 16.96 -15.87 -3.61
C GLU A 301 16.95 -14.76 -4.66
N TYR A 302 17.19 -15.11 -5.93
CA TYR A 302 17.13 -14.17 -7.04
C TYR A 302 15.96 -14.48 -7.96
N ARG A 303 15.39 -13.41 -8.50
CA ARG A 303 14.33 -13.49 -9.51
C ARG A 303 14.56 -12.46 -10.60
N VAL A 304 14.05 -12.70 -11.80
CA VAL A 304 13.95 -11.69 -12.85
C VAL A 304 12.51 -11.21 -12.90
N GLY A 305 12.30 -9.96 -12.45
CA GLY A 305 11.00 -9.28 -12.49
C GLY A 305 10.77 -8.64 -13.84
N LEU A 306 9.60 -8.86 -14.44
CA LEU A 306 9.18 -8.27 -15.71
C LEU A 306 8.28 -7.06 -15.50
N ASN A 307 7.66 -6.55 -16.58
CA ASN A 307 6.79 -5.38 -16.52
C ASN A 307 5.68 -5.52 -15.45
N ASN A 308 4.96 -6.62 -15.42
CA ASN A 308 3.85 -6.80 -14.47
C ASN A 308 4.34 -6.90 -13.01
N PHE A 309 5.56 -7.38 -12.77
CA PHE A 309 6.19 -7.30 -11.44
C PHE A 309 6.44 -5.84 -11.04
N TYR A 310 6.98 -5.05 -11.95
CA TYR A 310 7.19 -3.61 -11.73
C TYR A 310 5.86 -2.89 -11.48
N VAL A 311 4.78 -3.24 -12.20
CA VAL A 311 3.44 -2.67 -11.97
C VAL A 311 2.95 -2.95 -10.55
N ILE A 312 3.15 -4.16 -10.02
CA ILE A 312 2.80 -4.45 -8.62
C ILE A 312 3.59 -3.54 -7.67
N THR A 313 4.84 -3.21 -7.99
CA THR A 313 5.63 -2.28 -7.16
C THR A 313 5.12 -0.85 -7.17
N ARG A 314 4.21 -0.47 -8.07
CA ARG A 314 3.54 0.84 -8.06
C ARG A 314 2.55 0.96 -6.92
N TYR A 315 2.00 -0.16 -6.46
CA TYR A 315 1.18 -0.22 -5.27
C TYR A 315 2.01 0.03 -4.00
N ASN A 316 3.14 -0.63 -3.90
CA ASN A 316 4.11 -0.44 -2.81
C ASN A 316 5.53 -0.65 -3.37
N ARG A 317 6.38 0.38 -3.29
CA ARG A 317 7.75 0.40 -3.84
C ARG A 317 8.69 -0.54 -3.08
N SER A 318 8.42 -1.85 -3.14
CA SER A 318 9.19 -2.89 -2.48
C SER A 318 9.22 -4.17 -3.30
N SER A 319 10.41 -4.68 -3.61
CA SER A 319 10.58 -5.99 -4.25
C SER A 319 9.99 -7.12 -3.39
N PHE A 320 10.15 -7.04 -2.07
CA PHE A 320 9.57 -8.03 -1.14
C PHE A 320 8.03 -8.03 -1.18
N TYR A 321 7.43 -6.84 -1.29
CA TYR A 321 5.98 -6.72 -1.44
C TYR A 321 5.49 -7.39 -2.73
N ALA A 322 6.08 -7.01 -3.86
CA ALA A 322 5.67 -7.57 -5.15
C ALA A 322 5.89 -9.08 -5.24
N ALA A 323 7.01 -9.58 -4.67
CA ALA A 323 7.27 -11.00 -4.58
C ALA A 323 6.25 -11.73 -3.68
N ALA A 324 5.86 -11.15 -2.54
CA ALA A 324 4.86 -11.74 -1.64
C ALA A 324 3.46 -11.77 -2.26
N VAL A 325 3.07 -10.70 -2.98
CA VAL A 325 1.82 -10.66 -3.74
C VAL A 325 1.80 -11.76 -4.80
N ASN A 326 2.88 -11.89 -5.58
CA ASN A 326 2.98 -12.95 -6.59
C ASN A 326 2.93 -14.36 -5.97
N ASP A 327 3.70 -14.60 -4.91
CA ASP A 327 3.75 -15.91 -4.24
C ASP A 327 2.41 -16.29 -3.60
N LEU A 328 1.68 -15.29 -3.05
CA LEU A 328 0.33 -15.52 -2.52
C LEU A 328 -0.64 -15.83 -3.67
N ALA A 329 -0.59 -15.08 -4.78
CA ALA A 329 -1.43 -15.30 -5.95
C ALA A 329 -1.23 -16.71 -6.54
N GLU A 330 0.02 -17.16 -6.68
CA GLU A 330 0.33 -18.53 -7.14
C GLU A 330 -0.21 -19.60 -6.17
N SER A 331 -0.08 -19.36 -4.86
CA SER A 331 -0.62 -20.26 -3.84
C SER A 331 -2.15 -20.34 -3.90
N LEU A 332 -2.83 -19.21 -4.15
CA LEU A 332 -4.28 -19.14 -4.34
C LEU A 332 -4.72 -19.89 -5.60
N ARG A 333 -3.98 -19.75 -6.71
CA ARG A 333 -4.24 -20.45 -7.96
C ARG A 333 -4.16 -21.97 -7.79
N VAL A 334 -3.11 -22.46 -7.12
CA VAL A 334 -2.94 -23.88 -6.82
C VAL A 334 -4.04 -24.41 -5.90
N ALA A 335 -4.40 -23.65 -4.85
CA ALA A 335 -5.42 -24.06 -3.89
C ALA A 335 -6.84 -24.12 -4.50
N ARG A 336 -7.14 -23.25 -5.48
CA ARG A 336 -8.43 -23.23 -6.19
C ARG A 336 -8.55 -24.36 -7.22
N GLY A 337 -7.45 -24.86 -7.78
CA GLY A 337 -7.43 -25.96 -8.74
C GLY A 337 -7.50 -27.36 -8.09
N ARG A 338 -7.54 -27.40 -6.75
CA ARG A 338 -7.72 -28.63 -5.97
C ARG A 338 -9.19 -28.75 -5.54
#